data_5ff3990e0a7b8cc1b24bf4f1f9f54f56
#
_entry.id   5ff3990e0a7b8cc1b24bf4f1f9f54f56
#
_cell.length_a   1.000
_cell.length_b   1.000
_cell.length_c   1.000
_cell.angle_alpha   90.00
_cell.angle_beta   90.00
_cell.angle_gamma   90.00
#
_symmetry.space_group_name_H-M   'P 1'
#
loop_
_entity.id
_entity.type
_entity.pdbx_description
1 polymer ?
#
loop_
_entity_poly.entity_id
_entity_poly.type
_entity_poly.pdbx_seq_one_letter_code
_entity_poly.pdbx_strand_id
1 'polypeptide(L)'
;MTVEPLKILVAAARPTERDALQRALAESTLDLDVNDANARDLAMAALTSGTYDCAFFDTGLTHEGGVDTLGELYHAGIDTPIIMIDGERPEATMIELLEAGAADCLKPSEISADRLSRSLLGAIRTSRAEKQAAEAEAKLTHLSIYDPLTALPNRALFLDRPVQSQ
;
A
#
# COMPACT_ATOMS: atom_id res chain seq x y z
N MET A 1 11.90 6.81 -24.64
CA MET A 1 11.93 6.93 -23.18
C MET A 1 11.56 5.62 -22.53
N THR A 2 12.48 5.08 -21.77
CA THR A 2 12.26 3.79 -21.17
C THR A 2 11.59 3.99 -19.81
N VAL A 3 10.44 3.36 -19.63
CA VAL A 3 9.75 3.38 -18.34
C VAL A 3 10.22 2.17 -17.56
N GLU A 4 10.62 2.36 -16.32
CA GLU A 4 11.01 1.24 -15.47
C GLU A 4 9.80 0.34 -15.20
N PRO A 5 9.99 -0.98 -15.18
CA PRO A 5 8.89 -1.88 -14.84
C PRO A 5 8.42 -1.63 -13.41
N LEU A 6 7.13 -1.86 -13.18
CA LEU A 6 6.57 -1.76 -11.85
C LEU A 6 7.07 -2.94 -11.00
N LYS A 7 7.55 -2.65 -9.82
CA LYS A 7 8.07 -3.67 -8.92
C LYS A 7 6.95 -4.21 -8.06
N ILE A 8 6.66 -5.49 -8.21
CA ILE A 8 5.53 -6.14 -7.57
C ILE A 8 6.00 -7.32 -6.73
N LEU A 9 5.50 -7.41 -5.52
CA LEU A 9 5.74 -8.55 -4.65
C LEU A 9 4.48 -9.43 -4.63
N VAL A 10 4.67 -10.75 -4.81
CA VAL A 10 3.59 -11.72 -4.67
C VAL A 10 3.90 -12.57 -3.45
N ALA A 11 3.15 -12.39 -2.38
CA ALA A 11 3.33 -13.12 -1.14
C ALA A 11 2.19 -14.11 -0.96
N ALA A 12 2.46 -15.39 -1.17
CA ALA A 12 1.48 -16.46 -1.03
C ALA A 12 2.16 -17.73 -0.59
N ALA A 13 1.55 -18.43 0.37
CA ALA A 13 2.09 -19.68 0.90
C ALA A 13 1.84 -20.84 -0.04
N ARG A 14 0.67 -20.87 -0.68
CA ARG A 14 0.28 -21.99 -1.53
C ARG A 14 0.84 -21.82 -2.94
N PRO A 15 1.54 -22.83 -3.46
CA PRO A 15 2.08 -22.74 -4.82
C PRO A 15 1.00 -22.47 -5.87
N THR A 16 -0.19 -23.05 -5.71
CA THR A 16 -1.28 -22.88 -6.67
C THR A 16 -1.73 -21.42 -6.77
N GLU A 17 -1.87 -20.72 -5.64
CA GLU A 17 -2.25 -19.33 -5.63
C GLU A 17 -1.13 -18.45 -6.16
N ARG A 18 0.11 -18.76 -5.76
CA ARG A 18 1.27 -18.02 -6.23
C ARG A 18 1.41 -18.13 -7.74
N ASP A 19 1.26 -19.35 -8.28
CA ASP A 19 1.34 -19.59 -9.72
C ASP A 19 0.19 -18.90 -10.46
N ALA A 20 -1.01 -18.90 -9.90
CA ALA A 20 -2.16 -18.22 -10.50
C ALA A 20 -1.93 -16.72 -10.59
N LEU A 21 -1.41 -16.12 -9.53
CA LEU A 21 -1.10 -14.69 -9.51
C LEU A 21 0.01 -14.36 -10.52
N GLN A 22 1.08 -15.13 -10.52
CA GLN A 22 2.20 -14.90 -11.43
C GLN A 22 1.78 -15.06 -12.88
N ARG A 23 0.95 -16.05 -13.17
CA ARG A 23 0.45 -16.28 -14.53
C ARG A 23 -0.45 -15.13 -14.99
N ALA A 24 -1.36 -14.70 -14.14
CA ALA A 24 -2.25 -13.58 -14.46
C ALA A 24 -1.45 -12.30 -14.69
N LEU A 25 -0.44 -12.04 -13.87
CA LEU A 25 0.41 -10.88 -14.03
C LEU A 25 1.24 -10.95 -15.32
N ALA A 26 1.72 -12.15 -15.65
CA ALA A 26 2.49 -12.36 -16.89
C ALA A 26 1.62 -12.15 -18.14
N GLU A 27 0.33 -12.45 -18.05
CA GLU A 27 -0.61 -12.24 -19.15
C GLU A 27 -1.06 -10.78 -19.29
N SER A 28 -0.78 -9.95 -18.30
CA SER A 28 -1.16 -8.54 -18.37
C SER A 28 -0.30 -7.80 -19.39
N THR A 29 -0.79 -6.65 -19.84
CA THR A 29 -0.04 -5.82 -20.78
C THR A 29 0.94 -4.89 -20.07
N LEU A 30 0.98 -4.95 -18.75
CA LEU A 30 1.86 -4.09 -17.95
C LEU A 30 3.28 -4.65 -17.91
N ASP A 31 4.25 -3.76 -17.88
CA ASP A 31 5.65 -4.13 -17.72
C ASP A 31 5.91 -4.26 -16.22
N LEU A 32 6.07 -5.48 -15.75
CA LEU A 32 6.17 -5.79 -14.34
C LEU A 32 7.44 -6.56 -14.01
N ASP A 33 8.06 -6.19 -12.89
CA ASP A 33 9.15 -6.95 -12.28
C ASP A 33 8.55 -7.62 -11.05
N VAL A 34 8.25 -8.91 -11.16
CA VAL A 34 7.54 -9.66 -10.14
C VAL A 34 8.50 -10.51 -9.32
N ASN A 35 8.46 -10.31 -8.01
CA ASN A 35 9.21 -11.13 -7.06
C ASN A 35 8.19 -11.87 -6.19
N ASP A 36 8.56 -13.01 -5.64
CA ASP A 36 7.65 -13.77 -4.81
C ASP A 36 8.24 -14.09 -3.45
N ALA A 37 7.36 -14.33 -2.49
CA ALA A 37 7.72 -14.77 -1.16
C ALA A 37 6.70 -15.83 -0.73
N ASN A 38 7.19 -16.95 -0.21
CA ASN A 38 6.34 -18.06 0.18
C ASN A 38 6.14 -18.19 1.69
N ALA A 39 6.60 -17.21 2.42
CA ALA A 39 6.45 -17.17 3.88
C ALA A 39 6.27 -15.73 4.34
N ARG A 40 5.57 -15.58 5.45
CA ARG A 40 5.28 -14.25 6.01
C ARG A 40 6.56 -13.47 6.30
N ASP A 41 7.54 -14.11 6.94
CA ASP A 41 8.79 -13.44 7.31
C ASP A 41 9.56 -12.97 6.09
N LEU A 42 9.55 -13.77 5.01
CA LEU A 42 10.20 -13.38 3.77
C LEU A 42 9.51 -12.20 3.12
N ALA A 43 8.17 -12.18 3.14
CA ALA A 43 7.40 -11.08 2.60
C ALA A 43 7.65 -9.79 3.39
N MET A 44 7.64 -9.88 4.71
CA MET A 44 7.89 -8.73 5.57
C MET A 44 9.31 -8.19 5.37
N ALA A 45 10.29 -9.07 5.25
CA ALA A 45 11.67 -8.66 5.01
C ALA A 45 11.82 -7.99 3.64
N ALA A 46 11.16 -8.53 2.62
CA ALA A 46 11.20 -7.96 1.28
C ALA A 46 10.61 -6.56 1.25
N LEU A 47 9.47 -6.36 1.91
CA LEU A 47 8.81 -5.06 1.97
C LEU A 47 9.61 -4.05 2.79
N THR A 48 10.30 -4.51 3.82
CA THR A 48 11.11 -3.63 4.66
C THR A 48 12.40 -3.20 3.95
N SER A 49 13.06 -4.12 3.25
CA SER A 49 14.35 -3.86 2.63
C SER A 49 14.28 -3.38 1.20
N GLY A 50 13.19 -3.67 0.51
CA GLY A 50 13.03 -3.34 -0.90
C GLY A 50 12.06 -2.20 -1.12
N THR A 51 12.02 -1.73 -2.36
CA THR A 51 11.07 -0.71 -2.78
C THR A 51 10.12 -1.35 -3.80
N TYR A 52 8.88 -1.55 -3.40
CA TYR A 52 7.86 -2.13 -4.26
C TYR A 52 6.77 -1.11 -4.56
N ASP A 53 6.25 -1.17 -5.77
CA ASP A 53 5.15 -0.30 -6.16
C ASP A 53 3.82 -0.83 -5.64
N CYS A 54 3.70 -2.14 -5.50
CA CYS A 54 2.52 -2.80 -4.95
C CYS A 54 2.88 -4.21 -4.50
N ALA A 55 2.07 -4.78 -3.63
CA ALA A 55 2.23 -6.16 -3.19
C ALA A 55 0.89 -6.86 -3.13
N PHE A 56 0.85 -8.11 -3.59
CA PHE A 56 -0.28 -9.01 -3.39
C PHE A 56 0.06 -9.91 -2.20
N PHE A 57 -0.82 -9.96 -1.23
CA PHE A 57 -0.58 -10.68 0.00
C PHE A 57 -1.74 -11.63 0.30
N ASP A 58 -1.43 -12.93 0.34
CA ASP A 58 -2.44 -13.95 0.64
C ASP A 58 -2.65 -14.00 2.15
N THR A 59 -3.91 -13.96 2.57
CA THR A 59 -4.24 -14.08 3.99
C THR A 59 -3.80 -15.42 4.59
N GLY A 60 -3.55 -16.41 3.77
CA GLY A 60 -2.97 -17.68 4.20
C GLY A 60 -1.60 -17.55 4.84
N LEU A 61 -0.88 -16.46 4.59
CA LEU A 61 0.40 -16.17 5.26
C LEU A 61 0.22 -15.47 6.60
N THR A 62 -1.00 -15.08 6.96
CA THR A 62 -1.25 -14.31 8.17
C THR A 62 -1.81 -15.22 9.27
N HIS A 63 -1.60 -14.82 10.51
CA HIS A 63 -2.10 -15.63 11.64
C HIS A 63 -3.58 -15.38 11.93
N GLU A 64 -4.03 -14.15 11.78
CA GLU A 64 -5.39 -13.78 12.13
C GLU A 64 -6.13 -13.03 11.03
N GLY A 65 -5.88 -13.41 9.80
CA GLY A 65 -6.68 -12.92 8.69
C GLY A 65 -6.24 -11.62 8.04
N GLY A 66 -5.05 -11.17 8.32
CA GLY A 66 -4.46 -10.07 7.58
C GLY A 66 -4.54 -8.71 8.23
N VAL A 67 -5.50 -8.45 9.10
CA VAL A 67 -5.62 -7.16 9.79
C VAL A 67 -4.37 -6.86 10.60
N ASP A 68 -3.88 -7.85 11.34
CA ASP A 68 -2.66 -7.72 12.14
C ASP A 68 -1.45 -7.43 11.27
N THR A 69 -1.36 -8.13 10.14
CA THR A 69 -0.25 -7.95 9.21
C THR A 69 -0.24 -6.55 8.62
N LEU A 70 -1.42 -6.03 8.25
CA LEU A 70 -1.53 -4.67 7.75
C LEU A 70 -1.11 -3.66 8.82
N GLY A 71 -1.51 -3.89 10.08
CA GLY A 71 -1.10 -3.06 11.20
C GLY A 71 0.40 -3.07 11.42
N GLU A 72 1.03 -4.26 11.34
CA GLU A 72 2.48 -4.37 11.48
C GLU A 72 3.22 -3.64 10.37
N LEU A 73 2.73 -3.73 9.14
CA LEU A 73 3.31 -3.01 8.02
C LEU A 73 3.22 -1.50 8.22
N TYR A 74 2.06 -1.05 8.66
CA TYR A 74 1.86 0.38 8.95
C TYR A 74 2.83 0.88 10.02
N HIS A 75 2.94 0.14 11.13
CA HIS A 75 3.85 0.52 12.23
C HIS A 75 5.32 0.43 11.85
N ALA A 76 5.64 -0.41 10.88
CA ALA A 76 7.00 -0.50 10.37
C ALA A 76 7.36 0.62 9.40
N GLY A 77 6.40 1.49 9.07
CA GLY A 77 6.63 2.59 8.15
C GLY A 77 6.59 2.19 6.68
N ILE A 78 6.03 1.03 6.39
CA ILE A 78 5.91 0.53 5.02
C ILE A 78 4.67 1.13 4.40
N ASP A 79 4.85 1.89 3.32
CA ASP A 79 3.77 2.57 2.63
C ASP A 79 3.39 1.92 1.30
N THR A 80 3.96 0.76 1.00
CA THR A 80 3.61 0.01 -0.20
C THR A 80 2.14 -0.39 -0.15
N PRO A 81 1.35 -0.10 -1.20
CA PRO A 81 -0.05 -0.54 -1.21
C PRO A 81 -0.13 -2.05 -1.26
N ILE A 82 -1.01 -2.62 -0.44
CA ILE A 82 -1.16 -4.07 -0.28
C ILE A 82 -2.53 -4.49 -0.78
N ILE A 83 -2.55 -5.41 -1.74
CA ILE A 83 -3.78 -6.02 -2.22
C ILE A 83 -3.88 -7.38 -1.56
N MET A 84 -4.91 -7.57 -0.74
CA MET A 84 -5.11 -8.82 -0.02
C MET A 84 -5.87 -9.83 -0.87
N ILE A 85 -5.46 -11.09 -0.80
CA ILE A 85 -6.16 -12.19 -1.46
C ILE A 85 -6.75 -13.07 -0.36
N ASP A 86 -8.06 -13.18 -0.31
CA ASP A 86 -8.74 -13.95 0.73
C ASP A 86 -9.88 -14.76 0.13
N GLY A 87 -9.78 -16.08 0.20
CA GLY A 87 -10.76 -16.99 -0.40
C GLY A 87 -11.76 -17.61 0.54
N GLU A 88 -11.55 -17.52 1.82
CA GLU A 88 -12.31 -18.32 2.77
C GLU A 88 -13.21 -17.54 3.73
N ARG A 89 -13.24 -16.23 3.59
CA ARG A 89 -13.90 -15.41 4.59
C ARG A 89 -15.11 -14.65 4.05
N PRO A 90 -16.07 -14.34 4.92
CA PRO A 90 -17.24 -13.57 4.49
C PRO A 90 -16.86 -12.13 4.10
N GLU A 91 -17.74 -11.49 3.34
CA GLU A 91 -17.52 -10.12 2.87
C GLU A 91 -17.23 -9.13 4.00
N ALA A 92 -17.78 -9.36 5.18
CA ALA A 92 -17.51 -8.51 6.34
C ALA A 92 -16.02 -8.47 6.68
N THR A 93 -15.31 -9.58 6.50
CA THR A 93 -13.86 -9.61 6.74
C THR A 93 -13.11 -8.83 5.68
N MET A 94 -13.59 -8.83 4.45
CA MET A 94 -13.00 -8.02 3.39
C MET A 94 -13.11 -6.53 3.71
N ILE A 95 -14.25 -6.11 4.26
CA ILE A 95 -14.43 -4.73 4.71
C ILE A 95 -13.45 -4.38 5.81
N GLU A 96 -13.25 -5.29 6.76
CA GLU A 96 -12.28 -5.09 7.84
C GLU A 96 -10.85 -4.92 7.31
N LEU A 97 -10.48 -5.70 6.30
CA LEU A 97 -9.18 -5.58 5.67
C LEU A 97 -9.00 -4.23 4.99
N LEU A 98 -10.02 -3.78 4.28
CA LEU A 98 -9.97 -2.47 3.63
C LEU A 98 -9.88 -1.35 4.65
N GLU A 99 -10.63 -1.45 5.75
CA GLU A 99 -10.56 -0.46 6.83
C GLU A 99 -9.20 -0.48 7.53
N ALA A 100 -8.55 -1.64 7.58
CA ALA A 100 -7.22 -1.77 8.18
C ALA A 100 -6.10 -1.22 7.28
N GLY A 101 -6.41 -0.84 6.06
CA GLY A 101 -5.45 -0.22 5.17
C GLY A 101 -5.12 -0.99 3.90
N ALA A 102 -5.80 -2.10 3.62
CA ALA A 102 -5.59 -2.80 2.35
C ALA A 102 -6.04 -1.91 1.19
N ALA A 103 -5.26 -1.89 0.13
CA ALA A 103 -5.59 -1.10 -1.05
C ALA A 103 -6.77 -1.71 -1.81
N ASP A 104 -6.86 -3.04 -1.78
CA ASP A 104 -7.96 -3.77 -2.39
C ASP A 104 -8.00 -5.16 -1.76
N CYS A 105 -9.08 -5.88 -1.99
CA CYS A 105 -9.22 -7.24 -1.49
C CYS A 105 -9.89 -8.08 -2.57
N LEU A 106 -9.26 -9.18 -2.95
CA LEU A 106 -9.72 -10.04 -4.02
C LEU A 106 -9.92 -11.47 -3.54
N LYS A 107 -10.84 -12.18 -4.17
CA LYS A 107 -11.00 -13.61 -3.96
C LYS A 107 -10.14 -14.35 -4.98
N PRO A 108 -9.66 -15.57 -4.67
CA PRO A 108 -8.91 -16.35 -5.66
C PRO A 108 -9.65 -16.56 -6.97
N SER A 109 -10.98 -16.63 -6.92
CA SER A 109 -11.83 -16.78 -8.11
C SER A 109 -11.82 -15.54 -9.00
N GLU A 110 -11.38 -14.40 -8.48
CA GLU A 110 -11.33 -13.14 -9.22
C GLU A 110 -9.97 -12.89 -9.86
N ILE A 111 -9.03 -13.81 -9.69
CA ILE A 111 -7.68 -13.65 -10.25
C ILE A 111 -7.71 -13.80 -11.76
N SER A 112 -7.47 -12.71 -12.47
CA SER A 112 -7.34 -12.68 -13.92
C SER A 112 -6.41 -11.53 -14.29
N ALA A 113 -5.84 -11.57 -15.48
CA ALA A 113 -4.94 -10.52 -15.93
C ALA A 113 -5.61 -9.14 -15.88
N ASP A 114 -6.84 -9.06 -16.36
CA ASP A 114 -7.58 -7.81 -16.38
C ASP A 114 -7.90 -7.30 -14.97
N ARG A 115 -8.39 -8.17 -14.10
CA ARG A 115 -8.75 -7.77 -12.75
C ARG A 115 -7.54 -7.35 -11.93
N LEU A 116 -6.43 -8.10 -12.03
CA LEU A 116 -5.19 -7.75 -11.33
C LEU A 116 -4.62 -6.45 -11.86
N SER A 117 -4.65 -6.24 -13.16
CA SER A 117 -4.15 -4.99 -13.76
C SER A 117 -4.92 -3.79 -13.24
N ARG A 118 -6.24 -3.89 -13.17
CA ARG A 118 -7.07 -2.79 -12.66
C ARG A 118 -6.83 -2.52 -11.19
N SER A 119 -6.76 -3.57 -10.36
CA SER A 119 -6.45 -3.41 -8.94
C SER A 119 -5.08 -2.81 -8.73
N LEU A 120 -4.10 -3.30 -9.47
CA LEU A 120 -2.73 -2.86 -9.37
C LEU A 120 -2.60 -1.37 -9.72
N LEU A 121 -3.11 -0.98 -10.86
CA LEU A 121 -3.03 0.41 -11.29
C LEU A 121 -3.81 1.34 -10.37
N GLY A 122 -4.97 0.92 -9.90
CA GLY A 122 -5.76 1.69 -8.95
C GLY A 122 -5.05 1.87 -7.63
N ALA A 123 -4.45 0.80 -7.09
CA ALA A 123 -3.71 0.84 -5.84
C ALA A 123 -2.49 1.76 -5.93
N ILE A 124 -1.74 1.66 -7.01
CA ILE A 124 -0.56 2.49 -7.22
C ILE A 124 -0.95 3.96 -7.38
N ARG A 125 -2.00 4.23 -8.15
CA ARG A 125 -2.47 5.60 -8.38
C ARG A 125 -2.92 6.24 -7.06
N THR A 126 -3.69 5.53 -6.27
CA THR A 126 -4.17 6.02 -4.97
C THR A 126 -3.00 6.28 -4.02
N SER A 127 -2.05 5.34 -3.96
CA SER A 127 -0.88 5.48 -3.11
C SER A 127 -0.05 6.72 -3.49
N ARG A 128 0.16 6.94 -4.78
CA ARG A 128 0.90 8.10 -5.26
C ARG A 128 0.19 9.41 -4.94
N ALA A 129 -1.13 9.43 -5.09
CA ALA A 129 -1.93 10.62 -4.77
C ALA A 129 -1.87 10.93 -3.27
N GLU A 130 -1.94 9.91 -2.42
CA GLU A 130 -1.83 10.09 -0.98
C GLU A 130 -0.47 10.63 -0.57
N LYS A 131 0.60 10.13 -1.19
CA LYS A 131 1.95 10.62 -0.93
C LYS A 131 2.11 12.07 -1.36
N GLN A 132 1.58 12.43 -2.52
CA GLN A 132 1.64 13.79 -3.01
C GLN A 132 0.84 14.73 -2.09
N ALA A 133 -0.32 14.31 -1.63
CA ALA A 133 -1.13 15.10 -0.71
C ALA A 133 -0.40 15.29 0.63
N ALA A 134 0.23 14.24 1.16
CA ALA A 134 0.99 14.33 2.40
C ALA A 134 2.18 15.29 2.26
N GLU A 135 2.87 15.23 1.13
CA GLU A 135 4.00 16.13 0.85
C GLU A 135 3.53 17.58 0.74
N ALA A 136 2.40 17.81 0.09
CA ALA A 136 1.82 19.16 -0.04
C ALA A 136 1.41 19.71 1.32
N GLU A 137 0.78 18.89 2.16
CA GLU A 137 0.41 19.28 3.51
C GLU A 137 1.64 19.60 4.35
N ALA A 138 2.69 18.82 4.24
CA ALA A 138 3.95 19.05 4.96
C ALA A 138 4.55 20.39 4.56
N LYS A 139 4.53 20.72 3.28
CA LYS A 139 5.02 22.02 2.80
C LYS A 139 4.18 23.17 3.32
N LEU A 140 2.86 23.03 3.27
CA LEU A 140 1.96 24.07 3.77
C LEU A 140 2.13 24.26 5.28
N THR A 141 2.27 23.19 6.03
CA THR A 141 2.50 23.24 7.46
C THR A 141 3.81 23.94 7.77
N HIS A 142 4.85 23.64 7.04
CA HIS A 142 6.14 24.29 7.22
C HIS A 142 6.05 25.80 6.96
N LEU A 143 5.41 26.19 5.87
CA LEU A 143 5.22 27.60 5.54
C LEU A 143 4.36 28.32 6.56
N SER A 144 3.42 27.65 7.19
CA SER A 144 2.56 28.23 8.22
C SER A 144 3.30 28.37 9.56
N ILE A 145 4.20 27.48 9.87
CA ILE A 145 4.93 27.48 11.12
C ILE A 145 6.01 28.56 11.16
N TYR A 146 6.69 28.78 10.06
CA TYR A 146 7.80 29.74 10.00
C TYR A 146 7.48 30.90 9.08
N ASP A 147 7.81 32.10 9.56
CA ASP A 147 7.76 33.29 8.73
C ASP A 147 8.96 33.24 7.78
N PRO A 148 8.75 33.25 6.47
CA PRO A 148 9.86 33.15 5.51
C PRO A 148 10.81 34.33 5.55
N LEU A 149 10.37 35.46 6.07
CA LEU A 149 11.22 36.65 6.11
C LEU A 149 12.08 36.71 7.36
N THR A 150 11.60 36.21 8.47
CA THR A 150 12.28 36.30 9.75
C THR A 150 12.78 34.98 10.28
N ALA A 151 12.36 33.89 9.71
CA ALA A 151 12.66 32.54 10.17
C ALA A 151 12.17 32.27 11.61
N LEU A 152 11.23 33.07 12.07
CA LEU A 152 10.60 32.89 13.37
C LEU A 152 9.29 32.12 13.25
N PRO A 153 8.84 31.42 14.31
CA PRO A 153 7.57 30.74 14.27
C PRO A 153 6.45 31.70 13.95
N ASN A 154 5.55 31.28 13.08
CA ASN A 154 4.42 32.10 12.69
C ASN A 154 3.42 32.18 13.83
N ARG A 155 2.85 33.36 14.04
CA ARG A 155 1.84 33.57 15.06
C ARG A 155 0.61 32.68 14.93
N ALA A 156 0.34 32.23 13.73
CA ALA A 156 -0.80 31.34 13.51
C ALA A 156 -0.77 30.10 14.38
N LEU A 157 0.41 29.70 14.83
CA LEU A 157 0.53 28.58 15.73
C LEU A 157 -0.04 28.85 17.11
N PHE A 158 -0.13 30.11 17.48
CA PHE A 158 -0.59 30.49 18.80
C PHE A 158 -2.06 30.92 18.83
N LEU A 159 -2.59 31.20 17.64
CA LEU A 159 -3.92 31.73 17.54
C LEU A 159 -4.98 30.72 17.38
N ASP A 160 -4.59 29.70 16.92
CA ASP A 160 -5.47 28.68 16.70
C ASP A 160 -5.86 28.02 17.79
N ARG A 161 -5.84 28.68 18.22
CA ARG A 161 -5.93 28.44 19.02
C ARG A 161 -6.19 29.58 19.72
N PRO A 162 -6.73 30.24 19.64
CA PRO A 162 -7.07 31.15 19.77
C PRO A 162 -7.13 32.01 19.70
N VAL A 163 -6.97 32.19 19.35
CA VAL A 163 -6.69 32.77 18.93
C VAL A 163 -6.45 33.20 18.91
N GLN A 164 -6.30 33.53 18.83
CA GLN A 164 -5.62 33.86 18.49
C GLN A 164 -5.36 34.56 18.57
N SER A 165 -5.51 35.07 19.11
CA SER A 165 -5.14 35.71 18.91
C SER A 165 -4.68 36.19 18.82
N GLN A 166 -4.46 36.57 18.68
CA GLN A 166 -4.06 36.90 18.34
C GLN A 166 -4.07 37.09 18.14
#